data_8cc66df74dbb725fc128aa4d2b02f225
#
_entry.id   8cc66df74dbb725fc128aa4d2b02f225
#
_cell.length_a   1.000
_cell.length_b   1.000
_cell.length_c   1.000
_cell.angle_alpha   90.00
_cell.angle_beta   90.00
_cell.angle_gamma   90.00
#
_symmetry.space_group_name_H-M   'P 1'
#
loop_
_entity.id
_entity.type
_entity.pdbx_description
1 polymer ?
#
loop_
_entity_poly.entity_id
_entity_poly.type
_entity_poly.pdbx_seq_one_letter_code
_entity_poly.pdbx_strand_id
1 'polypeptide(L)'
;MTLVKICGLRDAETAIETAKAGADFIGLMFVPESKRRVTPQQCHDIVEAIKSNRTQGRETMFEGPVRGEVSARTWFGAWAEAIDQSATRWRPLIVGVFAGMTPDEVNDIADAAGIDLVQLSGGEDDSFVRRVHHPVIRVVHVREQMTSYDVDDLCVPGVSAALLLDKGSTAALGGTGQAFDWEVAAEVARHKPFLLAGGLSPENVAEAVDLVQPWGVDVSSGVETDGVKDIEKIRAFIRAAKGVQVGR
;
A
#
# COMPACT_ATOMS: atom_id res chain seq x y z
N MET A 1 12.85 0.83 -10.01
CA MET A 1 11.99 -0.37 -10.14
C MET A 1 10.73 -0.10 -9.35
N THR A 2 9.55 -0.37 -9.92
CA THR A 2 8.26 -0.13 -9.27
C THR A 2 8.06 -1.10 -8.10
N LEU A 3 7.69 -0.60 -6.92
CA LEU A 3 7.35 -1.45 -5.77
C LEU A 3 5.98 -2.10 -5.97
N VAL A 4 5.80 -3.30 -5.42
CA VAL A 4 4.55 -4.05 -5.55
C VAL A 4 4.02 -4.44 -4.18
N LYS A 5 2.77 -4.07 -3.91
CA LYS A 5 1.99 -4.48 -2.74
C LYS A 5 0.89 -5.46 -3.16
N ILE A 6 0.81 -6.59 -2.45
CA ILE A 6 -0.28 -7.56 -2.58
C ILE A 6 -1.12 -7.48 -1.30
N CYS A 7 -2.36 -7.03 -1.44
CA CYS A 7 -3.24 -6.71 -0.32
C CYS A 7 -4.30 -7.77 -0.06
N GLY A 8 -4.59 -8.06 1.21
CA GLY A 8 -5.66 -8.95 1.63
C GLY A 8 -5.29 -10.44 1.61
N LEU A 9 -4.05 -10.76 1.97
CA LEU A 9 -3.62 -12.13 2.26
C LEU A 9 -4.20 -12.61 3.59
N ARG A 10 -4.53 -13.92 3.69
CA ARG A 10 -5.20 -14.49 4.86
C ARG A 10 -4.56 -15.74 5.42
N ASP A 11 -3.51 -16.23 4.80
CA ASP A 11 -2.80 -17.45 5.22
C ASP A 11 -1.30 -17.33 4.96
N ALA A 12 -0.52 -18.08 5.74
CA ALA A 12 0.94 -18.03 5.72
C ALA A 12 1.52 -18.64 4.43
N GLU A 13 0.89 -19.67 3.86
CA GLU A 13 1.38 -20.33 2.65
C GLU A 13 1.34 -19.37 1.45
N THR A 14 0.20 -18.73 1.21
CA THR A 14 0.05 -17.72 0.16
C THR A 14 0.97 -16.53 0.40
N ALA A 15 1.19 -16.13 1.67
CA ALA A 15 2.10 -15.03 2.00
C ALA A 15 3.56 -15.37 1.67
N ILE A 16 4.02 -16.58 1.99
CA ILE A 16 5.37 -17.05 1.63
C ILE A 16 5.57 -17.09 0.11
N GLU A 17 4.61 -17.65 -0.63
CA GLU A 17 4.69 -17.71 -2.10
C GLU A 17 4.66 -16.31 -2.73
N THR A 18 3.87 -15.39 -2.16
CA THR A 18 3.86 -13.98 -2.56
C THR A 18 5.22 -13.30 -2.32
N ALA A 19 5.84 -13.57 -1.17
CA ALA A 19 7.18 -13.07 -0.85
C ALA A 19 8.23 -13.61 -1.83
N LYS A 20 8.20 -14.94 -2.11
CA LYS A 20 9.08 -15.58 -3.10
C LYS A 20 8.88 -15.05 -4.51
N ALA A 21 7.66 -14.66 -4.87
CA ALA A 21 7.36 -14.02 -6.17
C ALA A 21 7.94 -12.61 -6.28
N GLY A 22 8.41 -12.02 -5.17
CA GLY A 22 9.09 -10.72 -5.14
C GLY A 22 8.20 -9.54 -4.81
N ALA A 23 7.10 -9.73 -4.10
CA ALA A 23 6.34 -8.62 -3.52
C ALA A 23 7.20 -7.82 -2.54
N ASP A 24 7.05 -6.51 -2.54
CA ASP A 24 7.75 -5.61 -1.63
C ASP A 24 6.94 -5.34 -0.36
N PHE A 25 5.61 -5.44 -0.47
CA PHE A 25 4.68 -5.30 0.65
C PHE A 25 3.62 -6.41 0.63
N ILE A 26 3.21 -6.83 1.82
CA ILE A 26 2.05 -7.70 2.06
C ILE A 26 1.03 -6.93 2.92
N GLY A 27 -0.22 -6.80 2.43
CA GLY A 27 -1.31 -6.16 3.15
C GLY A 27 -2.18 -7.15 3.91
N LEU A 28 -2.33 -6.94 5.21
CA LEU A 28 -3.23 -7.68 6.11
C LEU A 28 -4.43 -6.80 6.47
N MET A 29 -5.63 -7.29 6.25
CA MET A 29 -6.86 -6.52 6.36
C MET A 29 -7.47 -6.65 7.75
N PHE A 30 -7.62 -5.52 8.47
CA PHE A 30 -8.28 -5.46 9.78
C PHE A 30 -9.65 -4.77 9.74
N VAL A 31 -10.07 -4.29 8.56
CA VAL A 31 -11.39 -3.64 8.38
C VAL A 31 -12.52 -4.64 8.67
N PRO A 32 -13.43 -4.34 9.62
CA PRO A 32 -14.42 -5.31 10.12
C PRO A 32 -15.34 -5.90 9.03
N GLU A 33 -15.77 -5.11 8.07
CA GLU A 33 -16.71 -5.50 7.01
C GLU A 33 -16.01 -6.20 5.84
N SER A 34 -14.69 -6.26 5.85
CA SER A 34 -13.94 -6.84 4.75
C SER A 34 -14.02 -8.37 4.74
N LYS A 35 -14.36 -8.94 3.58
CA LYS A 35 -14.28 -10.38 3.34
C LYS A 35 -12.85 -10.94 3.46
N ARG A 36 -11.84 -10.05 3.42
CA ARG A 36 -10.42 -10.37 3.51
C ARG A 36 -9.85 -10.15 4.91
N ARG A 37 -10.72 -9.84 5.87
CA ARG A 37 -10.29 -9.61 7.26
C ARG A 37 -9.57 -10.83 7.79
N VAL A 38 -8.41 -10.58 8.42
CA VAL A 38 -7.66 -11.61 9.15
C VAL A 38 -8.07 -11.66 10.61
N THR A 39 -8.05 -12.86 11.19
CA THR A 39 -8.12 -13.07 12.64
C THR A 39 -6.76 -12.76 13.27
N PRO A 40 -6.67 -12.50 14.60
CA PRO A 40 -5.39 -12.33 15.29
C PRO A 40 -4.44 -13.52 15.06
N GLN A 41 -4.97 -14.76 15.06
CA GLN A 41 -4.15 -15.95 14.81
C GLN A 41 -3.61 -16.00 13.38
N GLN A 42 -4.45 -15.75 12.36
CA GLN A 42 -3.99 -15.68 10.97
C GLN A 42 -2.92 -14.60 10.76
N CYS A 43 -3.11 -13.44 11.37
CA CYS A 43 -2.12 -12.37 11.33
C CYS A 43 -0.79 -12.81 11.93
N HIS A 44 -0.82 -13.39 13.13
CA HIS A 44 0.36 -13.93 13.81
C HIS A 44 1.09 -14.95 12.94
N ASP A 45 0.37 -15.94 12.40
CA ASP A 45 0.95 -17.00 11.57
C ASP A 45 1.63 -16.43 10.30
N ILE A 46 1.01 -15.45 9.64
CA ILE A 46 1.57 -14.79 8.47
C ILE A 46 2.84 -14.01 8.84
N VAL A 47 2.76 -13.18 9.89
CA VAL A 47 3.88 -12.34 10.31
C VAL A 47 5.07 -13.20 10.74
N GLU A 48 4.84 -14.26 11.54
CA GLU A 48 5.89 -15.19 11.93
C GLU A 48 6.51 -15.89 10.73
N ALA A 49 5.69 -16.37 9.78
CA ALA A 49 6.19 -17.01 8.57
C ALA A 49 7.08 -16.09 7.72
N ILE A 50 6.71 -14.82 7.60
CA ILE A 50 7.49 -13.83 6.84
C ILE A 50 8.73 -13.40 7.61
N LYS A 51 8.60 -12.97 8.88
CA LYS A 51 9.71 -12.42 9.65
C LYS A 51 10.76 -13.46 10.01
N SER A 52 10.37 -14.74 10.21
CA SER A 52 11.31 -15.84 10.45
C SER A 52 12.23 -16.14 9.25
N ASN A 53 11.80 -15.76 8.05
CA ASN A 53 12.60 -15.93 6.83
C ASN A 53 13.48 -14.72 6.50
N ARG A 54 13.43 -13.63 7.30
CA ARG A 54 14.29 -12.45 7.11
C ARG A 54 15.72 -12.77 7.54
N THR A 55 16.68 -12.45 6.67
CA THR A 55 18.11 -12.74 6.90
C THR A 55 18.82 -11.76 7.83
N GLN A 56 18.23 -10.57 8.07
CA GLN A 56 18.85 -9.45 8.79
C GLN A 56 18.08 -8.99 10.03
N GLY A 57 17.51 -9.92 10.78
CA GLY A 57 16.71 -9.59 11.97
C GLY A 57 15.22 -9.47 11.69
N ARG A 58 14.44 -9.39 12.78
CA ARG A 58 12.98 -9.48 12.73
C ARG A 58 12.29 -8.11 12.76
N GLU A 59 12.98 -7.10 13.29
CA GLU A 59 12.41 -5.75 13.45
C GLU A 59 12.83 -4.85 12.31
N THR A 60 11.86 -4.14 11.75
CA THR A 60 12.06 -3.16 10.70
C THR A 60 12.29 -1.79 11.34
N MET A 61 13.36 -1.12 10.94
CA MET A 61 13.65 0.23 11.37
C MET A 61 13.52 1.20 10.20
N PHE A 62 12.77 2.29 10.41
CA PHE A 62 12.61 3.36 9.44
C PHE A 62 13.34 4.61 9.92
N GLU A 63 14.32 5.06 9.17
CA GLU A 63 14.98 6.35 9.37
C GLU A 63 14.26 7.43 8.53
N GLY A 64 13.03 7.73 8.92
CA GLY A 64 12.23 8.74 8.24
C GLY A 64 12.68 10.16 8.56
N PRO A 65 12.24 11.15 7.77
CA PRO A 65 12.60 12.56 7.98
C PRO A 65 12.06 13.08 9.32
N VAL A 66 12.86 13.90 9.97
CA VAL A 66 12.43 14.61 11.18
C VAL A 66 11.42 15.69 10.78
N ARG A 67 10.35 15.83 11.56
CA ARG A 67 9.34 16.87 11.37
C ARG A 67 10.00 18.26 11.42
N GLY A 68 9.78 19.08 10.41
CA GLY A 68 10.30 20.43 10.27
C GLY A 68 9.65 21.16 9.11
N GLU A 69 10.11 22.33 8.75
CA GLU A 69 9.68 23.08 7.58
C GLU A 69 10.29 22.45 6.32
N VAL A 70 9.67 21.39 5.79
CA VAL A 70 10.05 20.75 4.56
C VAL A 70 8.89 20.79 3.55
N SER A 71 9.21 20.91 2.27
CA SER A 71 8.20 20.82 1.21
C SER A 71 7.58 19.41 1.16
N ALA A 72 6.35 19.30 0.64
CA ALA A 72 5.70 18.01 0.45
C ALA A 72 6.56 17.04 -0.38
N ARG A 73 7.21 17.55 -1.44
CA ARG A 73 8.12 16.76 -2.28
C ARG A 73 9.30 16.20 -1.47
N THR A 74 9.91 17.02 -0.64
CA THR A 74 11.03 16.60 0.21
C THR A 74 10.59 15.59 1.28
N TRP A 75 9.44 15.82 1.91
CA TRP A 75 8.89 14.95 2.93
C TRP A 75 8.57 13.54 2.39
N PHE A 76 7.73 13.47 1.36
CA PHE A 76 7.33 12.17 0.79
C PHE A 76 8.49 11.50 0.05
N GLY A 77 9.40 12.25 -0.56
CA GLY A 77 10.61 11.72 -1.17
C GLY A 77 11.54 11.06 -0.15
N ALA A 78 11.79 11.70 0.98
CA ALA A 78 12.62 11.13 2.04
C ALA A 78 11.98 9.88 2.69
N TRP A 79 10.65 9.88 2.89
CA TRP A 79 9.96 8.68 3.35
C TRP A 79 9.99 7.54 2.32
N ALA A 80 9.80 7.85 1.03
CA ALA A 80 9.89 6.83 -0.03
C ALA A 80 11.29 6.20 -0.04
N GLU A 81 12.35 7.00 0.11
CA GLU A 81 13.72 6.49 0.20
C GLU A 81 13.91 5.59 1.44
N ALA A 82 13.43 6.01 2.61
CA ALA A 82 13.52 5.23 3.85
C ALA A 82 12.78 3.88 3.73
N ILE A 83 11.59 3.90 3.10
CA ILE A 83 10.80 2.69 2.86
C ILE A 83 11.48 1.80 1.80
N ASP A 84 12.03 2.35 0.72
CA ASP A 84 12.79 1.62 -0.30
C ASP A 84 14.00 0.89 0.31
N GLN A 85 14.77 1.58 1.17
CA GLN A 85 15.90 0.99 1.88
C GLN A 85 15.45 -0.14 2.80
N SER A 86 14.36 0.05 3.55
CA SER A 86 13.78 -0.95 4.43
C SER A 86 13.24 -2.14 3.63
N ALA A 87 12.52 -1.90 2.53
CA ALA A 87 12.03 -2.96 1.65
C ALA A 87 13.18 -3.74 1.00
N THR A 88 14.28 -3.10 0.65
CA THR A 88 15.46 -3.80 0.14
C THR A 88 16.06 -4.77 1.16
N ARG A 89 15.98 -4.42 2.44
CA ARG A 89 16.62 -5.16 3.54
C ARG A 89 15.72 -6.24 4.13
N TRP A 90 14.41 -5.96 4.27
CA TRP A 90 13.44 -6.77 5.02
C TRP A 90 12.18 -7.16 4.23
N ARG A 91 12.24 -7.18 2.89
CA ARG A 91 11.07 -7.51 2.07
C ARG A 91 10.53 -8.93 2.31
N PRO A 92 9.20 -9.10 2.22
CA PRO A 92 8.22 -8.03 2.14
C PRO A 92 8.02 -7.33 3.49
N LEU A 93 7.70 -6.03 3.44
CA LEU A 93 7.21 -5.29 4.60
C LEU A 93 5.73 -5.63 4.84
N ILE A 94 5.33 -5.73 6.11
CA ILE A 94 3.96 -6.03 6.50
C ILE A 94 3.18 -4.74 6.70
N VAL A 95 2.07 -4.61 5.97
CA VAL A 95 1.18 -3.45 6.02
C VAL A 95 -0.16 -3.86 6.64
N GLY A 96 -0.50 -3.31 7.81
CA GLY A 96 -1.83 -3.45 8.38
C GLY A 96 -2.78 -2.44 7.74
N VAL A 97 -3.94 -2.89 7.25
CA VAL A 97 -4.96 -2.05 6.63
C VAL A 97 -6.14 -1.88 7.57
N PHE A 98 -6.42 -0.62 7.95
CA PHE A 98 -7.40 -0.27 8.97
C PHE A 98 -8.42 0.75 8.43
N ALA A 99 -9.64 0.68 8.95
CA ALA A 99 -10.69 1.67 8.82
C ALA A 99 -11.72 1.47 9.94
N GLY A 100 -12.34 2.56 10.41
CA GLY A 100 -13.42 2.51 11.39
C GLY A 100 -12.99 2.10 12.81
N MET A 101 -11.71 2.26 13.15
CA MET A 101 -11.13 1.98 14.46
C MET A 101 -10.60 3.28 15.10
N THR A 102 -10.35 3.24 16.39
CA THR A 102 -9.64 4.33 17.09
C THR A 102 -8.11 4.22 16.89
N PRO A 103 -7.33 5.30 17.09
CA PRO A 103 -5.87 5.24 17.00
C PRO A 103 -5.25 4.24 17.98
N ASP A 104 -5.82 4.12 19.18
CA ASP A 104 -5.31 3.23 20.22
C ASP A 104 -5.52 1.76 19.81
N GLU A 105 -6.71 1.40 19.26
CA GLU A 105 -6.94 0.05 18.72
C GLU A 105 -6.00 -0.27 17.54
N VAL A 106 -5.73 0.71 16.67
CA VAL A 106 -4.76 0.52 15.56
C VAL A 106 -3.37 0.25 16.10
N ASN A 107 -2.91 1.04 17.08
CA ASN A 107 -1.60 0.86 17.70
C ASN A 107 -1.48 -0.49 18.40
N ASP A 108 -2.46 -0.87 19.23
CA ASP A 108 -2.47 -2.14 19.95
C ASP A 108 -2.37 -3.34 19.00
N ILE A 109 -3.13 -3.31 17.89
CA ILE A 109 -3.08 -4.38 16.88
C ILE A 109 -1.74 -4.36 16.15
N ALA A 110 -1.26 -3.19 15.71
CA ALA A 110 -0.04 -3.08 14.94
C ALA A 110 1.19 -3.52 15.75
N ASP A 111 1.27 -3.09 17.01
CA ASP A 111 2.35 -3.45 17.93
C ASP A 111 2.33 -4.95 18.26
N ALA A 112 1.16 -5.50 18.63
CA ALA A 112 1.01 -6.91 18.97
C ALA A 112 1.25 -7.85 17.78
N ALA A 113 0.85 -7.44 16.58
CA ALA A 113 1.02 -8.22 15.36
C ALA A 113 2.40 -8.05 14.70
N GLY A 114 3.18 -7.06 15.11
CA GLY A 114 4.46 -6.73 14.48
C GLY A 114 4.31 -6.19 13.06
N ILE A 115 3.34 -5.31 12.84
CA ILE A 115 3.11 -4.59 11.59
C ILE A 115 4.27 -3.60 11.34
N ASP A 116 4.75 -3.52 10.12
CA ASP A 116 5.81 -2.58 9.76
C ASP A 116 5.25 -1.19 9.39
N LEU A 117 4.12 -1.13 8.69
CA LEU A 117 3.46 0.08 8.21
C LEU A 117 1.95 -0.01 8.44
N VAL A 118 1.31 1.11 8.75
CA VAL A 118 -0.15 1.22 8.92
C VAL A 118 -0.76 1.90 7.71
N GLN A 119 -1.71 1.26 7.03
CA GLN A 119 -2.52 1.88 5.97
C GLN A 119 -3.87 2.27 6.54
N LEU A 120 -4.24 3.55 6.42
CA LEU A 120 -5.52 4.10 6.84
C LEU A 120 -6.42 4.33 5.62
N SER A 121 -7.57 3.65 5.59
CA SER A 121 -8.47 3.59 4.42
C SER A 121 -9.87 4.16 4.69
N GLY A 122 -10.14 4.66 5.90
CA GLY A 122 -11.45 5.17 6.33
C GLY A 122 -11.63 6.69 6.20
N GLY A 123 -10.64 7.40 5.67
CA GLY A 123 -10.68 8.86 5.58
C GLY A 123 -10.31 9.55 6.89
N GLU A 124 -9.50 8.89 7.70
CA GLU A 124 -9.01 9.38 8.99
C GLU A 124 -8.29 10.74 8.82
N ASP A 125 -8.54 11.67 9.75
CA ASP A 125 -7.97 13.01 9.70
C ASP A 125 -6.51 13.06 10.21
N ASP A 126 -5.87 14.22 10.09
CA ASP A 126 -4.49 14.43 10.49
C ASP A 126 -4.28 14.24 12.01
N SER A 127 -5.30 14.53 12.81
CA SER A 127 -5.22 14.35 14.26
C SER A 127 -5.17 12.87 14.63
N PHE A 128 -5.88 12.04 13.89
CA PHE A 128 -5.83 10.59 14.01
C PHE A 128 -4.44 10.07 13.62
N VAL A 129 -3.94 10.44 12.43
CA VAL A 129 -2.65 9.98 11.90
C VAL A 129 -1.51 10.30 12.87
N ARG A 130 -1.53 11.49 13.52
CA ARG A 130 -0.50 11.88 14.48
C ARG A 130 -0.46 11.03 15.76
N ARG A 131 -1.52 10.28 16.05
CA ARG A 131 -1.62 9.36 17.19
C ARG A 131 -1.21 7.93 16.86
N VAL A 132 -1.01 7.60 15.58
CA VAL A 132 -0.51 6.30 15.17
C VAL A 132 1.01 6.25 15.34
N HIS A 133 1.52 5.17 15.96
CA HIS A 133 2.94 5.01 16.29
C HIS A 133 3.78 4.60 15.09
N HIS A 134 3.19 3.87 14.15
CA HIS A 134 3.85 3.35 12.95
C HIS A 134 3.83 4.38 11.80
N PRO A 135 4.75 4.30 10.83
CA PRO A 135 4.66 5.10 9.61
C PRO A 135 3.35 4.80 8.87
N VAL A 136 2.63 5.86 8.49
CA VAL A 136 1.28 5.75 7.92
C VAL A 136 1.30 5.91 6.39
N ILE A 137 0.66 4.98 5.70
CA ILE A 137 0.22 5.10 4.30
C ILE A 137 -1.21 5.62 4.33
N ARG A 138 -1.43 6.87 3.88
CA ARG A 138 -2.76 7.46 3.79
C ARG A 138 -3.40 7.11 2.44
N VAL A 139 -4.62 6.60 2.46
CA VAL A 139 -5.40 6.38 1.24
C VAL A 139 -6.12 7.66 0.85
N VAL A 140 -5.96 8.04 -0.41
CA VAL A 140 -6.73 9.12 -1.05
C VAL A 140 -7.63 8.48 -2.10
N HIS A 141 -8.95 8.54 -1.88
CA HIS A 141 -9.93 8.07 -2.85
C HIS A 141 -10.15 9.15 -3.91
N VAL A 142 -9.58 8.93 -5.09
CA VAL A 142 -9.74 9.85 -6.22
C VAL A 142 -11.12 9.65 -6.84
N ARG A 143 -11.92 10.72 -6.83
CA ARG A 143 -13.29 10.77 -7.37
C ARG A 143 -13.28 11.40 -8.75
N GLU A 144 -14.35 11.19 -9.50
CA GLU A 144 -14.58 11.94 -10.74
C GLU A 144 -14.47 13.45 -10.49
N GLN A 145 -13.81 14.17 -11.41
CA GLN A 145 -13.57 15.61 -11.36
C GLN A 145 -12.52 16.09 -10.32
N MET A 146 -11.88 15.21 -9.55
CA MET A 146 -10.73 15.61 -8.76
C MET A 146 -9.54 15.93 -9.68
N THR A 147 -8.83 16.99 -9.33
CA THR A 147 -7.58 17.41 -9.96
C THR A 147 -6.38 16.96 -9.11
N SER A 148 -5.17 17.10 -9.66
CA SER A 148 -3.94 16.89 -8.88
C SER A 148 -3.82 17.86 -7.69
N TYR A 149 -4.37 19.08 -7.81
CA TYR A 149 -4.42 20.05 -6.71
C TYR A 149 -5.28 19.57 -5.54
N ASP A 150 -6.44 18.96 -5.83
CA ASP A 150 -7.30 18.39 -4.78
C ASP A 150 -6.60 17.26 -4.02
N VAL A 151 -5.80 16.45 -4.73
CA VAL A 151 -4.94 15.43 -4.09
C VAL A 151 -3.85 16.10 -3.25
N ASP A 152 -3.24 17.17 -3.75
CA ASP A 152 -2.18 17.90 -3.06
C ASP A 152 -2.66 18.50 -1.74
N ASP A 153 -3.85 19.06 -1.70
CA ASP A 153 -4.47 19.61 -0.49
C ASP A 153 -4.73 18.56 0.61
N LEU A 154 -4.95 17.31 0.20
CA LEU A 154 -5.11 16.18 1.13
C LEU A 154 -3.78 15.61 1.64
N CYS A 155 -2.65 16.04 1.07
CA CYS A 155 -1.34 15.46 1.30
C CYS A 155 -0.41 16.41 2.06
N VAL A 156 -0.67 16.56 3.36
CA VAL A 156 0.10 17.49 4.23
C VAL A 156 1.43 16.87 4.66
N PRO A 157 2.59 17.54 4.43
CA PRO A 157 3.87 17.11 4.96
C PRO A 157 3.87 17.04 6.49
N GLY A 158 4.65 16.11 7.05
CA GLY A 158 4.76 15.97 8.52
C GLY A 158 3.64 15.15 9.16
N VAL A 159 2.77 14.55 8.37
CA VAL A 159 1.64 13.74 8.87
C VAL A 159 1.79 12.28 8.46
N SER A 160 1.54 11.94 7.20
CA SER A 160 1.70 10.57 6.69
C SER A 160 3.08 10.34 6.08
N ALA A 161 3.57 9.10 6.12
CA ALA A 161 4.83 8.69 5.51
C ALA A 161 4.70 8.47 3.99
N ALA A 162 3.60 7.89 3.55
CA ALA A 162 3.34 7.61 2.14
C ALA A 162 1.86 7.82 1.80
N LEU A 163 1.59 7.82 0.51
CA LEU A 163 0.26 7.95 -0.07
C LEU A 163 -0.10 6.70 -0.87
N LEU A 164 -1.38 6.36 -0.88
CA LEU A 164 -1.96 5.40 -1.80
C LEU A 164 -3.16 6.07 -2.49
N LEU A 165 -3.11 6.17 -3.81
CA LEU A 165 -4.22 6.66 -4.62
C LEU A 165 -5.08 5.48 -5.06
N ASP A 166 -6.34 5.47 -4.64
CA ASP A 166 -7.30 4.44 -4.99
C ASP A 166 -8.48 5.05 -5.74
N LYS A 167 -8.99 4.34 -6.72
CA LYS A 167 -10.27 4.71 -7.35
C LYS A 167 -11.35 4.62 -6.29
N GLY A 168 -11.99 5.74 -5.97
CA GLY A 168 -13.14 5.76 -5.09
C GLY A 168 -14.20 4.75 -5.58
N SER A 169 -14.57 3.78 -4.77
CA SER A 169 -15.66 2.87 -5.09
C SER A 169 -16.96 3.65 -5.05
N THR A 170 -17.48 4.03 -6.20
CA THR A 170 -18.92 4.33 -6.31
C THR A 170 -19.65 2.99 -6.17
N ALA A 171 -20.03 2.64 -4.96
CA ALA A 171 -20.75 1.41 -4.62
C ALA A 171 -22.16 1.33 -5.26
N ALA A 172 -22.48 2.13 -6.26
CA ALA A 172 -23.82 2.27 -6.80
C ALA A 172 -23.98 2.12 -8.32
N LEU A 173 -22.90 2.00 -9.10
CA LEU A 173 -23.06 1.85 -10.55
C LEU A 173 -22.13 0.75 -11.07
N GLY A 174 -22.73 -0.43 -11.28
CA GLY A 174 -22.08 -1.55 -11.92
C GLY A 174 -21.59 -1.20 -13.33
N GLY A 175 -20.39 -1.62 -13.64
CA GLY A 175 -20.10 -2.13 -14.98
C GLY A 175 -19.78 -1.14 -16.09
N THR A 176 -18.96 -0.16 -15.90
CA THR A 176 -18.35 0.52 -17.06
C THR A 176 -16.85 0.41 -17.10
N GLY A 177 -16.20 -0.61 -16.68
CA GLY A 177 -14.79 -0.90 -17.00
C GLY A 177 -13.84 0.28 -17.26
N GLN A 178 -14.27 1.51 -16.98
CA GLN A 178 -13.46 2.69 -17.17
C GLN A 178 -12.38 2.71 -16.09
N ALA A 179 -11.15 2.63 -16.54
CA ALA A 179 -9.97 2.84 -15.74
C ALA A 179 -10.13 4.12 -14.91
N PHE A 180 -9.65 4.09 -13.68
CA PHE A 180 -9.26 5.26 -12.91
C PHE A 180 -8.62 6.28 -13.88
N ASP A 181 -8.93 7.56 -13.70
CA ASP A 181 -8.30 8.60 -14.52
C ASP A 181 -6.79 8.65 -14.20
N TRP A 182 -6.04 7.89 -14.95
CA TRP A 182 -4.59 7.80 -14.79
C TRP A 182 -3.88 9.11 -15.13
N GLU A 183 -4.56 10.08 -15.81
CA GLU A 183 -3.99 11.39 -16.10
C GLU A 183 -3.77 12.17 -14.80
N VAL A 184 -4.76 12.19 -13.90
CA VAL A 184 -4.61 12.82 -12.58
C VAL A 184 -3.50 12.15 -11.76
N ALA A 185 -3.45 10.83 -11.77
CA ALA A 185 -2.40 10.09 -11.08
C ALA A 185 -1.00 10.38 -11.68
N ALA A 186 -0.88 10.45 -13.01
CA ALA A 186 0.37 10.79 -13.68
C ALA A 186 0.84 12.22 -13.36
N GLU A 187 -0.09 13.16 -13.19
CA GLU A 187 0.25 14.51 -12.78
C GLU A 187 0.77 14.55 -11.33
N VAL A 188 0.13 13.83 -10.39
CA VAL A 188 0.61 13.69 -9.00
C VAL A 188 1.99 13.02 -8.96
N ALA A 189 2.23 12.00 -9.77
CA ALA A 189 3.50 11.26 -9.80
C ALA A 189 4.73 12.15 -10.12
N ARG A 190 4.54 13.25 -10.85
CA ARG A 190 5.61 14.22 -11.13
C ARG A 190 6.13 14.94 -9.89
N HIS A 191 5.33 14.95 -8.82
CA HIS A 191 5.60 15.76 -7.64
C HIS A 191 5.75 14.95 -6.36
N LYS A 192 5.11 13.79 -6.27
CA LYS A 192 5.05 12.97 -5.05
C LYS A 192 5.10 11.47 -5.37
N PRO A 193 5.90 10.70 -4.66
CA PRO A 193 5.82 9.23 -4.71
C PRO A 193 4.52 8.76 -4.04
N PHE A 194 3.82 7.79 -4.67
CA PHE A 194 2.64 7.14 -4.12
C PHE A 194 2.48 5.71 -4.66
N LEU A 195 1.66 4.91 -3.98
CA LEU A 195 1.18 3.62 -4.46
C LEU A 195 -0.10 3.83 -5.28
N LEU A 196 -0.13 3.35 -6.52
CA LEU A 196 -1.32 3.34 -7.37
C LEU A 196 -2.15 2.10 -7.08
N ALA A 197 -3.44 2.27 -6.81
CA ALA A 197 -4.41 1.21 -6.59
C ALA A 197 -5.68 1.42 -7.43
N GLY A 198 -6.70 0.59 -7.23
CA GLY A 198 -8.01 0.76 -7.86
C GLY A 198 -8.14 0.06 -9.21
N GLY A 199 -8.57 -1.21 -9.19
CA GLY A 199 -8.88 -1.98 -10.40
C GLY A 199 -7.66 -2.50 -11.16
N LEU A 200 -6.47 -2.50 -10.56
CA LEU A 200 -5.28 -3.10 -11.17
C LEU A 200 -5.39 -4.63 -11.22
N SER A 201 -4.84 -5.19 -12.29
CA SER A 201 -4.77 -6.63 -12.56
C SER A 201 -3.50 -6.96 -13.36
N PRO A 202 -3.15 -8.25 -13.53
CA PRO A 202 -2.01 -8.63 -14.37
C PRO A 202 -2.09 -8.10 -15.81
N GLU A 203 -3.31 -7.88 -16.32
CA GLU A 203 -3.58 -7.49 -17.71
C GLU A 203 -3.35 -5.99 -17.94
N ASN A 204 -3.51 -5.14 -16.91
CA ASN A 204 -3.46 -3.68 -17.07
C ASN A 204 -2.32 -2.99 -16.30
N VAL A 205 -1.67 -3.68 -15.36
CA VAL A 205 -0.68 -3.04 -14.48
C VAL A 205 0.54 -2.52 -15.23
N ALA A 206 0.97 -3.19 -16.31
CA ALA A 206 2.11 -2.73 -17.10
C ALA A 206 1.81 -1.39 -17.79
N GLU A 207 0.62 -1.24 -18.36
CA GLU A 207 0.14 0.02 -18.95
C GLU A 207 0.01 1.11 -17.88
N ALA A 208 -0.58 0.78 -16.72
CA ALA A 208 -0.70 1.71 -15.61
C ALA A 208 0.66 2.23 -15.14
N VAL A 209 1.65 1.35 -15.01
CA VAL A 209 3.02 1.73 -14.61
C VAL A 209 3.68 2.61 -15.67
N ASP A 210 3.51 2.28 -16.94
CA ASP A 210 4.12 3.04 -18.05
C ASP A 210 3.54 4.47 -18.15
N LEU A 211 2.23 4.59 -18.05
CA LEU A 211 1.55 5.89 -18.15
C LEU A 211 1.72 6.76 -16.89
N VAL A 212 1.58 6.19 -15.72
CA VAL A 212 1.54 6.94 -14.46
C VAL A 212 2.92 7.14 -13.86
N GLN A 213 3.84 6.20 -14.07
CA GLN A 213 5.17 6.18 -13.44
C GLN A 213 5.10 6.27 -11.90
N PRO A 214 4.23 5.49 -11.22
CA PRO A 214 4.06 5.57 -9.78
C PRO A 214 5.29 5.02 -9.05
N TRP A 215 5.47 5.39 -7.80
CA TRP A 215 6.49 4.80 -6.92
C TRP A 215 6.27 3.29 -6.71
N GLY A 216 5.00 2.87 -6.61
CA GLY A 216 4.62 1.48 -6.53
C GLY A 216 3.16 1.27 -6.92
N VAL A 217 2.74 0.01 -6.93
CA VAL A 217 1.36 -0.42 -7.25
C VAL A 217 0.82 -1.32 -6.15
N ASP A 218 -0.50 -1.23 -5.91
CA ASP A 218 -1.23 -2.06 -4.94
C ASP A 218 -2.36 -2.80 -5.63
N VAL A 219 -2.47 -4.10 -5.37
CA VAL A 219 -3.55 -4.93 -5.91
C VAL A 219 -4.19 -5.78 -4.83
N SER A 220 -5.51 -5.90 -4.88
CA SER A 220 -6.26 -6.82 -4.03
C SER A 220 -7.07 -7.80 -4.88
N SER A 221 -8.28 -7.46 -5.31
CA SER A 221 -9.18 -8.37 -6.04
C SER A 221 -8.66 -8.78 -7.42
N GLY A 222 -7.85 -7.96 -8.08
CA GLY A 222 -7.32 -8.26 -9.42
C GLY A 222 -6.39 -9.47 -9.51
N VAL A 223 -5.96 -10.00 -8.36
CA VAL A 223 -5.16 -11.24 -8.27
C VAL A 223 -5.91 -12.35 -7.53
N GLU A 224 -7.24 -12.35 -7.63
CA GLU A 224 -8.12 -13.37 -7.04
C GLU A 224 -8.81 -14.20 -8.13
N THR A 225 -9.10 -15.47 -7.80
CA THR A 225 -10.03 -16.33 -8.51
C THR A 225 -11.09 -16.76 -7.50
N ASP A 226 -12.36 -16.51 -7.80
CA ASP A 226 -13.50 -16.81 -6.93
C ASP A 226 -13.36 -16.22 -5.50
N GLY A 227 -12.74 -15.04 -5.40
CA GLY A 227 -12.54 -14.33 -4.12
C GLY A 227 -11.41 -14.87 -3.24
N VAL A 228 -10.57 -15.76 -3.78
CA VAL A 228 -9.38 -16.32 -3.15
C VAL A 228 -8.14 -15.87 -3.90
N LYS A 229 -7.06 -15.57 -3.19
CA LYS A 229 -5.78 -15.19 -3.83
C LYS A 229 -5.27 -16.32 -4.74
N ASP A 230 -4.94 -15.95 -5.96
CA ASP A 230 -4.41 -16.84 -6.98
C ASP A 230 -2.92 -16.56 -7.18
N ILE A 231 -2.08 -17.52 -6.84
CA ILE A 231 -0.63 -17.33 -6.84
C ILE A 231 -0.07 -17.13 -8.26
N GLU A 232 -0.69 -17.69 -9.27
CA GLU A 232 -0.25 -17.47 -10.65
C GLU A 232 -0.59 -16.05 -11.12
N LYS A 233 -1.76 -15.53 -10.73
CA LYS A 233 -2.10 -14.12 -10.97
C LYS A 233 -1.18 -13.17 -10.19
N ILE A 234 -0.85 -13.50 -8.94
CA ILE A 234 0.12 -12.71 -8.14
C ILE A 234 1.48 -12.67 -8.85
N ARG A 235 1.98 -13.83 -9.29
CA ARG A 235 3.26 -13.92 -10.03
C ARG A 235 3.22 -13.15 -11.34
N ALA A 236 2.10 -13.25 -12.09
CA ALA A 236 1.91 -12.52 -13.34
C ALA A 236 1.88 -11.00 -13.09
N PHE A 237 1.14 -10.54 -12.08
CA PHE A 237 1.06 -9.13 -11.69
C PHE A 237 2.43 -8.55 -11.32
N ILE A 238 3.18 -9.25 -10.47
CA ILE A 238 4.51 -8.80 -10.04
C ILE A 238 5.48 -8.71 -11.23
N ARG A 239 5.47 -9.72 -12.12
CA ARG A 239 6.31 -9.70 -13.33
C ARG A 239 5.94 -8.55 -14.25
N ALA A 240 4.64 -8.32 -14.48
CA ALA A 240 4.17 -7.24 -15.35
C ALA A 240 4.53 -5.86 -14.79
N ALA A 241 4.29 -5.63 -13.48
CA ALA A 241 4.60 -4.36 -12.83
C ALA A 241 6.11 -4.04 -12.80
N LYS A 242 6.95 -5.04 -12.52
CA LYS A 242 8.42 -4.87 -12.40
C LYS A 242 9.14 -4.94 -13.74
N GLY A 243 8.50 -5.45 -14.79
CA GLY A 243 9.06 -5.53 -16.14
C GLY A 243 9.10 -4.18 -16.88
N VAL A 244 8.33 -3.21 -16.45
CA VAL A 244 8.33 -1.86 -17.03
C VAL A 244 9.54 -1.07 -16.54
N GLN A 245 10.28 -0.46 -17.50
CA GLN A 245 11.38 0.45 -17.16
C GLN A 245 10.80 1.82 -16.81
N VAL A 246 10.87 2.20 -15.55
CA VAL A 246 10.47 3.54 -15.08
C VAL A 246 11.63 4.49 -15.31
N GLY A 247 11.42 5.54 -16.09
CA GLY A 247 12.38 6.65 -16.23
C GLY A 247 12.44 7.41 -14.90
N ARG A 248 13.52 7.27 -14.16
CA ARG A 248 13.82 8.10 -12.96
C ARG A 248 14.63 9.31 -13.33
#